data_5895600b8c931b0eef1b31910d581be1
#
_entry.id   5895600b8c931b0eef1b31910d581be1
#
_cell.length_a   1.000
_cell.length_b   1.000
_cell.length_c   1.000
_cell.angle_alpha   90.00
_cell.angle_beta   90.00
_cell.angle_gamma   90.00
#
_symmetry.space_group_name_H-M   'P 1'
#
loop_
_entity.id
_entity.type
_entity.pdbx_description
1 polymer ?
#
loop_
_entity_poly.entity_id
_entity_poly.type
_entity_poly.pdbx_seq_one_letter_code
_entity_poly.pdbx_strand_id
1 'polypeptide(L)'
;MTLDFKKILALGSAIIVVAVAAYFIMDTGGSGFADADNPAQVALGKQLYAESCASCHGASLEGQKNWRQPLAEGGLPAPPHDQSGHTWHHPDKLL
;
A
#
# COMPACT_ATOMS: atom_id res chain seq x y z
N MET A 1 47.27 19.89 12.20
CA MET A 1 46.91 18.58 11.57
C MET A 1 46.19 18.89 10.28
N THR A 2 46.90 18.92 9.15
CA THR A 2 46.31 19.22 7.84
C THR A 2 45.72 17.93 7.27
N LEU A 3 44.39 17.88 7.12
CA LEU A 3 43.76 16.77 6.41
C LEU A 3 44.23 16.78 4.96
N ASP A 4 44.75 15.67 4.51
CA ASP A 4 45.19 15.49 3.11
C ASP A 4 43.96 15.59 2.20
N PHE A 5 44.02 16.43 1.17
CA PHE A 5 42.92 16.65 0.22
C PHE A 5 42.39 15.35 -0.37
N LYS A 6 43.24 14.36 -0.61
CA LYS A 6 42.84 13.02 -1.08
C LYS A 6 41.97 12.28 -0.08
N LYS A 7 42.24 12.43 1.21
CA LYS A 7 41.43 11.81 2.28
C LYS A 7 40.07 12.48 2.42
N ILE A 8 39.98 13.80 2.24
CA ILE A 8 38.70 14.53 2.24
C ILE A 8 37.86 14.10 1.05
N LEU A 9 38.44 13.96 -0.13
CA LEU A 9 37.77 13.50 -1.34
C LEU A 9 37.24 12.05 -1.18
N ALA A 10 38.04 11.17 -0.59
CA ALA A 10 37.66 9.76 -0.36
C ALA A 10 36.53 9.64 0.65
N LEU A 11 36.57 10.43 1.74
CA LEU A 11 35.48 10.48 2.73
C LEU A 11 34.18 11.04 2.13
N GLY A 12 34.26 12.10 1.34
CA GLY A 12 33.11 12.67 0.64
C GLY A 12 32.46 11.68 -0.32
N SER A 13 33.28 10.95 -1.09
CA SER A 13 32.77 9.91 -2.01
C SER A 13 32.08 8.77 -1.26
N ALA A 14 32.65 8.31 -0.15
CA ALA A 14 32.08 7.24 0.67
C ALA A 14 30.71 7.66 1.26
N ILE A 15 30.59 8.89 1.74
CA ILE A 15 29.31 9.41 2.27
C ILE A 15 28.25 9.48 1.17
N ILE A 16 28.61 9.94 -0.03
CA ILE A 16 27.67 10.01 -1.16
C ILE A 16 27.19 8.59 -1.55
N VAL A 17 28.09 7.63 -1.63
CA VAL A 17 27.73 6.24 -1.96
C VAL A 17 26.78 5.65 -0.91
N VAL A 18 27.07 5.87 0.37
CA VAL A 18 26.20 5.40 1.45
C VAL A 18 24.84 6.10 1.42
N ALA A 19 24.80 7.40 1.16
CA ALA A 19 23.54 8.15 1.07
C ALA A 19 22.70 7.69 -0.13
N VAL A 20 23.32 7.45 -1.27
CA VAL A 20 22.65 6.93 -2.48
C VAL A 20 22.14 5.51 -2.24
N ALA A 21 22.94 4.64 -1.63
CA ALA A 21 22.50 3.29 -1.28
C ALA A 21 21.34 3.32 -0.28
N ALA A 22 21.40 4.15 0.75
CA ALA A 22 20.33 4.35 1.71
C ALA A 22 19.05 4.87 1.03
N TYR A 23 19.17 5.82 0.10
CA TYR A 23 18.05 6.33 -0.68
C TYR A 23 17.36 5.18 -1.47
N PHE A 24 18.13 4.36 -2.19
CA PHE A 24 17.55 3.22 -2.93
C PHE A 24 16.99 2.12 -2.02
N ILE A 25 17.52 1.92 -0.82
CA ILE A 25 16.98 0.96 0.16
C ILE A 25 15.70 1.50 0.81
N MET A 26 15.61 2.81 1.03
CA MET A 26 14.44 3.45 1.63
C MET A 26 13.36 3.76 0.59
N ASP A 27 13.73 3.93 -0.67
CA ASP A 27 12.82 4.09 -1.81
C ASP A 27 12.36 2.71 -2.36
N THR A 28 12.05 1.80 -1.46
CA THR A 28 11.18 0.65 -1.76
C THR A 28 9.72 1.11 -1.78
N GLY A 29 9.51 2.36 -2.17
CA GLY A 29 8.22 2.90 -2.52
C GLY A 29 7.63 2.01 -3.59
N GLY A 30 6.66 1.20 -3.21
CA GLY A 30 5.96 0.33 -4.13
C GLY A 30 5.57 1.13 -5.37
N SER A 31 5.49 0.49 -6.49
CA SER A 31 5.15 1.03 -7.82
C SER A 31 3.83 1.83 -7.88
N GLY A 32 3.25 2.20 -6.75
CA GLY A 32 1.93 2.83 -6.65
C GLY A 32 0.80 1.90 -7.07
N PHE A 33 1.10 0.63 -7.30
CA PHE A 33 0.14 -0.41 -7.68
C PHE A 33 0.11 -1.50 -6.60
N ALA A 34 -1.05 -2.12 -6.44
CA ALA A 34 -1.20 -3.27 -5.56
C ALA A 34 -0.35 -4.44 -6.08
N ASP A 35 0.38 -5.07 -5.17
CA ASP A 35 1.22 -6.22 -5.47
C ASP A 35 0.87 -7.37 -4.50
N ALA A 36 0.10 -8.32 -5.01
CA ALA A 36 -0.36 -9.47 -4.24
C ALA A 36 0.78 -10.43 -3.86
N ASP A 37 1.91 -10.37 -4.55
CA ASP A 37 3.09 -11.19 -4.28
C ASP A 37 4.03 -10.53 -3.26
N ASN A 38 3.75 -9.29 -2.85
CA ASN A 38 4.50 -8.60 -1.82
C ASN A 38 3.89 -8.83 -0.43
N PRO A 39 4.48 -9.71 0.40
CA PRO A 39 3.89 -10.09 1.68
C PRO A 39 3.79 -8.91 2.68
N ALA A 40 4.70 -7.94 2.59
CA ALA A 40 4.66 -6.77 3.46
C ALA A 40 3.49 -5.84 3.08
N GLN A 41 3.25 -5.64 1.79
CA GLN A 41 2.12 -4.87 1.30
C GLN A 41 0.79 -5.54 1.64
N VAL A 42 0.71 -6.86 1.46
CA VAL A 42 -0.49 -7.64 1.81
C VAL A 42 -0.78 -7.58 3.32
N ALA A 43 0.24 -7.71 4.17
CA ALA A 43 0.06 -7.63 5.62
C ALA A 43 -0.42 -6.25 6.07
N LEU A 44 0.16 -5.18 5.52
CA LEU A 44 -0.26 -3.81 5.78
C LEU A 44 -1.70 -3.57 5.28
N GLY A 45 -2.03 -4.01 4.07
CA GLY A 45 -3.38 -3.90 3.51
C GLY A 45 -4.42 -4.60 4.38
N LYS A 46 -4.12 -5.80 4.88
CA LYS A 46 -4.98 -6.54 5.82
C LYS A 46 -5.23 -5.77 7.11
N GLN A 47 -4.19 -5.15 7.67
CA GLN A 47 -4.33 -4.33 8.87
C GLN A 47 -5.21 -3.10 8.60
N LEU A 48 -4.93 -2.35 7.56
CA LEU A 48 -5.69 -1.15 7.19
C LEU A 48 -7.16 -1.49 6.88
N TYR A 49 -7.40 -2.61 6.21
CA TYR A 49 -8.75 -3.09 5.95
C TYR A 49 -9.52 -3.37 7.24
N ALA A 50 -8.91 -4.08 8.18
CA ALA A 50 -9.53 -4.39 9.48
C ALA A 50 -9.88 -3.13 10.28
N GLU A 51 -9.02 -2.12 10.23
CA GLU A 51 -9.19 -0.87 10.98
C GLU A 51 -10.19 0.10 10.35
N SER A 52 -10.28 0.13 9.01
CA SER A 52 -10.99 1.20 8.30
C SER A 52 -12.14 0.74 7.42
N CYS A 53 -12.13 -0.49 6.94
CA CYS A 53 -13.07 -0.96 5.92
C CYS A 53 -14.00 -2.06 6.42
N ALA A 54 -13.52 -2.94 7.29
CA ALA A 54 -14.21 -4.15 7.70
C ALA A 54 -15.53 -3.87 8.44
N SER A 55 -15.65 -2.72 9.09
CA SER A 55 -16.90 -2.33 9.78
C SER A 55 -18.11 -2.23 8.85
N CYS A 56 -17.88 -1.88 7.58
CA CYS A 56 -18.94 -1.80 6.56
C CYS A 56 -18.89 -2.97 5.58
N HIS A 57 -17.68 -3.36 5.14
CA HIS A 57 -17.49 -4.36 4.09
C HIS A 57 -17.36 -5.80 4.59
N GLY A 58 -17.42 -5.99 5.93
CA GLY A 58 -17.32 -7.30 6.56
C GLY A 58 -15.88 -7.72 6.87
N ALA A 59 -15.69 -8.41 7.99
CA ALA A 59 -14.37 -8.87 8.44
C ALA A 59 -13.76 -9.94 7.51
N SER A 60 -14.61 -10.67 6.79
CA SER A 60 -14.23 -11.70 5.80
C SER A 60 -14.47 -11.24 4.36
N LEU A 61 -14.53 -9.93 4.12
CA LEU A 61 -14.75 -9.32 2.80
C LEU A 61 -16.15 -9.56 2.23
N GLU A 62 -17.10 -10.05 3.02
CA GLU A 62 -18.41 -10.55 2.59
C GLU A 62 -19.41 -9.46 2.22
N GLY A 63 -19.15 -8.20 2.60
CA GLY A 63 -20.08 -7.09 2.39
C GLY A 63 -21.35 -7.18 3.23
N GLN A 64 -22.33 -6.36 2.90
CA GLN A 64 -23.63 -6.32 3.53
C GLN A 64 -24.67 -7.14 2.75
N LYS A 65 -25.70 -7.62 3.47
CA LYS A 65 -26.78 -8.40 2.88
C LYS A 65 -27.53 -7.55 1.84
N ASN A 66 -27.89 -8.15 0.72
CA ASN A 66 -28.64 -7.49 -0.37
C ASN A 66 -27.94 -6.25 -0.95
N TRP A 67 -26.62 -6.21 -0.95
CA TRP A 67 -25.83 -5.07 -1.39
C TRP A 67 -26.13 -4.56 -2.82
N ARG A 68 -26.81 -5.37 -3.64
CA ARG A 68 -27.28 -4.95 -4.99
C ARG A 68 -28.64 -4.24 -4.98
N GLN A 69 -29.30 -4.17 -3.81
CA GLN A 69 -30.62 -3.55 -3.70
C GLN A 69 -30.49 -2.18 -3.01
N PRO A 70 -31.07 -1.13 -3.61
CA PRO A 70 -31.05 0.19 -2.98
C PRO A 70 -31.73 0.19 -1.61
N LEU A 71 -31.19 0.98 -0.71
CA LEU A 71 -31.80 1.27 0.59
C LEU A 71 -33.01 2.19 0.39
N ALA A 72 -33.97 2.12 1.31
CA ALA A 72 -35.17 2.96 1.25
C ALA A 72 -34.83 4.46 1.34
N GLU A 73 -33.78 4.81 2.08
CA GLU A 73 -33.25 6.17 2.24
C GLU A 73 -32.33 6.57 1.08
N GLY A 74 -32.09 5.71 0.11
CA GLY A 74 -31.16 5.90 -1.00
C GLY A 74 -29.78 5.32 -0.73
N GLY A 75 -29.00 5.17 -1.81
CA GLY A 75 -27.69 4.53 -1.76
C GLY A 75 -27.75 3.02 -1.81
N LEU A 76 -26.62 2.36 -1.74
CA LEU A 76 -26.44 0.92 -1.73
C LEU A 76 -25.74 0.48 -0.44
N PRO A 77 -26.05 -0.69 0.11
CA PRO A 77 -25.25 -1.29 1.16
C PRO A 77 -23.82 -1.56 0.68
N ALA A 78 -22.87 -1.70 1.61
CA ALA A 78 -21.48 -1.95 1.28
C ALA A 78 -21.31 -3.28 0.52
N PRO A 79 -20.72 -3.27 -0.68
CA PRO A 79 -20.51 -4.49 -1.47
C PRO A 79 -19.42 -5.38 -0.86
N PRO A 80 -19.38 -6.67 -1.25
CA PRO A 80 -18.26 -7.55 -0.94
C PRO A 80 -16.99 -7.11 -1.63
N HIS A 81 -15.85 -7.36 -0.97
CA HIS A 81 -14.52 -7.22 -1.56
C HIS A 81 -13.88 -8.57 -1.89
N ASP A 82 -14.61 -9.65 -1.72
CA ASP A 82 -14.26 -10.99 -2.17
C ASP A 82 -14.66 -11.21 -3.65
N GLN A 83 -14.50 -12.44 -4.11
CA GLN A 83 -14.84 -12.85 -5.48
C GLN A 83 -16.33 -12.70 -5.83
N SER A 84 -17.22 -12.58 -4.86
CA SER A 84 -18.67 -12.36 -5.09
C SER A 84 -19.00 -10.89 -5.37
N GLY A 85 -18.07 -9.98 -5.07
CA GLY A 85 -18.15 -8.56 -5.38
C GLY A 85 -17.66 -8.25 -6.81
N HIS A 86 -17.23 -7.01 -7.02
CA HIS A 86 -16.72 -6.58 -8.33
C HIS A 86 -15.48 -5.67 -8.23
N THR A 87 -14.87 -5.56 -7.05
CA THR A 87 -13.67 -4.75 -6.81
C THR A 87 -12.54 -5.09 -7.80
N TRP A 88 -12.40 -6.36 -8.11
CA TRP A 88 -11.40 -6.89 -9.05
C TRP A 88 -11.57 -6.42 -10.52
N HIS A 89 -12.70 -5.81 -10.86
CA HIS A 89 -12.92 -5.19 -12.18
C HIS A 89 -12.26 -3.81 -12.30
N HIS A 90 -11.94 -3.17 -11.18
CA HIS A 90 -11.41 -1.83 -11.17
C HIS A 90 -9.89 -1.83 -11.22
N PRO A 91 -9.27 -0.96 -12.00
CA PRO A 91 -7.83 -0.79 -11.93
C PRO A 91 -7.44 -0.12 -10.60
N ASP A 92 -6.27 -0.45 -10.08
CA ASP A 92 -5.74 0.04 -8.81
C ASP A 92 -5.84 1.56 -8.61
N LYS A 93 -5.83 2.31 -9.70
CA LYS A 93 -5.96 3.78 -9.66
C LYS A 93 -7.34 4.27 -9.22
N LEU A 94 -8.34 3.39 -9.21
CA LEU A 94 -9.71 3.72 -8.82
C LEU A 94 -10.07 3.16 -7.44
N LEU A 95 -9.18 2.38 -6.86
CA LEU A 95 -9.30 1.81 -5.52
C LEU A 95 -8.44 2.58 -4.53
#